data_8d90a2a00bba9f2f118ae66f8cc00df3
#
_entry.id   8d90a2a00bba9f2f118ae66f8cc00df3
#
_cell.length_a   1.000
_cell.length_b   1.000
_cell.length_c   1.000
_cell.angle_alpha   90.00
_cell.angle_beta   90.00
_cell.angle_gamma   90.00
#
_symmetry.space_group_name_H-M   'P 1'
#
loop_
_entity.id
_entity.type
_entity.pdbx_description
1 polymer ?
#
loop_
_entity_poly.entity_id
_entity_poly.type
_entity_poly.pdbx_seq_one_letter_code
_entity_poly.pdbx_strand_id
1 'polypeptide(L)'
;IADSGKADKVIFVIDRIELGTQSAREYRNFSAEDEAIQETENTDALVGKMKSPDVADTLIVSSIQKLGIMAEEGNIRPVDLKKINQKRIVFIVDECHRSTFGETFQQIKATFPTAMFFGFTGTPIQDENQRHQSTTTDIFGDELHRYSIADGIRDGNVLGFDPYKVMTYKDKELRQKVALDYVDASSVEEVMNDPEKERVFNKVLAMPMAGHRKDDGSWEPGIEDLLPKTQYLTEEHMNAVVDDIVDGWLVLSKNHKFHAIFTVPSIPQAIKY
;
A
#
# COMPACT_ATOMS: atom_id res chain seq x y z
N ILE A 1 -11.46 -23.40 -1.49
CA ILE A 1 -11.74 -23.43 -2.95
C ILE A 1 -11.07 -24.64 -3.59
N ALA A 2 -9.78 -24.91 -3.34
CA ALA A 2 -9.07 -26.06 -3.89
C ALA A 2 -9.79 -27.39 -3.57
N ASP A 3 -10.10 -27.63 -2.31
CA ASP A 3 -10.72 -28.89 -1.84
C ASP A 3 -12.22 -29.02 -2.23
N SER A 4 -12.82 -27.91 -2.67
CA SER A 4 -14.25 -27.92 -3.04
C SER A 4 -14.55 -28.64 -4.37
N GLY A 5 -13.53 -28.95 -5.17
CA GLY A 5 -13.65 -29.48 -6.52
C GLY A 5 -14.30 -28.51 -7.53
N LYS A 6 -14.52 -27.24 -7.14
CA LYS A 6 -15.13 -26.22 -7.99
C LYS A 6 -14.11 -25.54 -8.92
N ALA A 7 -12.81 -25.60 -8.59
CA ALA A 7 -11.70 -25.13 -9.41
C ALA A 7 -10.78 -26.29 -9.76
N ASP A 8 -10.22 -26.29 -10.96
CA ASP A 8 -9.22 -27.26 -11.39
C ASP A 8 -7.81 -26.78 -11.02
N LYS A 9 -7.64 -25.46 -10.91
CA LYS A 9 -6.40 -24.80 -10.46
C LYS A 9 -6.73 -23.57 -9.61
N VAL A 10 -6.04 -23.44 -8.50
CA VAL A 10 -6.05 -22.25 -7.63
C VAL A 10 -4.64 -21.73 -7.54
N ILE A 11 -4.42 -20.52 -8.04
CA ILE A 11 -3.10 -19.88 -8.05
C ILE A 11 -3.10 -18.77 -7.02
N PHE A 12 -2.31 -18.94 -5.94
CA PHE A 12 -2.07 -17.89 -4.97
C PHE A 12 -0.89 -17.03 -5.45
N VAL A 13 -1.17 -15.76 -5.72
CA VAL A 13 -0.24 -14.80 -6.33
C VAL A 13 0.30 -13.88 -5.24
N ILE A 14 1.61 -13.86 -5.10
CA ILE A 14 2.35 -13.05 -4.15
C ILE A 14 3.23 -12.03 -4.87
N ASP A 15 3.48 -10.90 -4.21
CA ASP A 15 4.36 -9.87 -4.74
C ASP A 15 5.84 -10.14 -4.41
N ARG A 16 6.15 -10.70 -3.22
CA ARG A 16 7.52 -10.94 -2.75
C ARG A 16 7.81 -12.42 -2.57
N ILE A 17 8.98 -12.85 -3.01
CA ILE A 17 9.43 -14.24 -2.94
C ILE A 17 9.50 -14.73 -1.48
N GLU A 18 9.95 -13.87 -0.55
CA GLU A 18 10.04 -14.22 0.88
C GLU A 18 8.67 -14.54 1.49
N LEU A 19 7.61 -13.83 1.05
CA LEU A 19 6.24 -14.13 1.45
C LEU A 19 5.74 -15.45 0.86
N GLY A 20 6.31 -15.89 -0.27
CA GLY A 20 5.98 -17.17 -0.90
C GLY A 20 6.30 -18.35 -0.02
N THR A 21 7.50 -18.39 0.52
CA THR A 21 7.95 -19.46 1.40
C THR A 21 7.14 -19.49 2.70
N GLN A 22 6.84 -18.33 3.27
CA GLN A 22 6.00 -18.25 4.47
C GLN A 22 4.56 -18.70 4.16
N SER A 23 3.96 -18.20 3.09
CA SER A 23 2.59 -18.57 2.68
C SER A 23 2.49 -20.07 2.36
N ALA A 24 3.45 -20.63 1.64
CA ALA A 24 3.47 -22.06 1.34
C ALA A 24 3.57 -22.90 2.63
N ARG A 25 4.36 -22.45 3.62
CA ARG A 25 4.45 -23.11 4.92
C ARG A 25 3.13 -23.05 5.68
N GLU A 26 2.49 -21.89 5.74
CA GLU A 26 1.20 -21.74 6.42
C GLU A 26 0.10 -22.56 5.74
N TYR A 27 0.04 -22.58 4.42
CA TYR A 27 -0.91 -23.42 3.70
C TYR A 27 -0.68 -24.93 3.98
N ARG A 28 0.57 -25.38 4.09
CA ARG A 28 0.87 -26.75 4.49
C ARG A 28 0.36 -27.08 5.90
N ASN A 29 0.40 -26.11 6.80
CA ASN A 29 -0.11 -26.27 8.16
C ASN A 29 -1.64 -26.37 8.22
N PHE A 30 -2.34 -25.82 7.22
CA PHE A 30 -3.80 -25.84 7.12
C PHE A 30 -4.34 -26.99 6.26
N SER A 31 -3.52 -27.65 5.46
CA SER A 31 -3.97 -28.80 4.69
C SER A 31 -4.01 -30.04 5.59
N ALA A 32 -5.12 -30.79 5.52
CA ALA A 32 -5.40 -31.92 6.40
C ALA A 32 -4.58 -33.19 6.06
N GLU A 33 -3.97 -33.25 4.91
CA GLU A 33 -3.10 -34.31 4.40
C GLU A 33 -1.89 -33.69 3.68
N ASP A 34 -0.81 -34.44 3.47
CA ASP A 34 0.43 -34.06 2.76
C ASP A 34 0.21 -33.57 1.31
N GLU A 35 -0.86 -32.81 1.05
CA GLU A 35 -1.11 -32.14 -0.21
C GLU A 35 0.02 -31.14 -0.48
N ALA A 36 0.86 -31.51 -1.44
CA ALA A 36 2.04 -30.78 -1.83
C ALA A 36 1.67 -29.41 -2.37
N ILE A 37 1.70 -28.39 -1.50
CA ILE A 37 1.65 -27.00 -1.94
C ILE A 37 2.93 -26.77 -2.73
N GLN A 38 2.74 -26.53 -4.01
CA GLN A 38 3.83 -26.49 -4.95
C GLN A 38 4.30 -25.04 -5.15
N GLU A 39 5.45 -24.71 -4.56
CA GLU A 39 6.18 -23.52 -5.00
C GLU A 39 6.72 -23.74 -6.42
N THR A 40 6.62 -22.69 -7.25
CA THR A 40 7.18 -22.75 -8.60
C THR A 40 8.59 -22.19 -8.60
N GLU A 41 9.58 -23.00 -8.94
CA GLU A 41 10.98 -22.55 -9.02
C GLU A 41 11.21 -21.61 -10.22
N ASN A 42 10.58 -21.93 -11.35
CA ASN A 42 10.70 -21.16 -12.59
C ASN A 42 9.38 -21.18 -13.38
N THR A 43 9.34 -20.46 -14.51
CA THR A 43 8.17 -20.32 -15.40
C THR A 43 7.77 -21.67 -16.03
N ASP A 44 8.73 -22.51 -16.42
CA ASP A 44 8.43 -23.81 -17.02
C ASP A 44 7.75 -24.75 -16.03
N ALA A 45 8.21 -24.76 -14.78
CA ALA A 45 7.57 -25.51 -13.70
C ALA A 45 6.13 -25.03 -13.45
N LEU A 46 5.89 -23.71 -13.49
CA LEU A 46 4.55 -23.13 -13.36
C LEU A 46 3.64 -23.61 -14.50
N VAL A 47 4.07 -23.50 -15.75
CA VAL A 47 3.32 -23.99 -16.93
C VAL A 47 3.05 -25.50 -16.81
N GLY A 48 4.06 -26.29 -16.37
CA GLY A 48 3.93 -27.71 -16.13
C GLY A 48 2.80 -28.04 -15.16
N LYS A 49 2.80 -27.39 -13.99
CA LYS A 49 1.78 -27.58 -12.94
C LYS A 49 0.40 -27.10 -13.35
N MET A 50 0.31 -25.99 -14.06
CA MET A 50 -0.98 -25.50 -14.58
C MET A 50 -1.61 -26.45 -15.58
N LYS A 51 -0.81 -27.21 -16.36
CA LYS A 51 -1.30 -28.23 -17.29
C LYS A 51 -1.61 -29.55 -16.61
N SER A 52 -0.95 -29.87 -15.52
CA SER A 52 -1.04 -31.16 -14.83
C SER A 52 -2.52 -31.49 -14.49
N PRO A 53 -2.96 -32.74 -14.72
CA PRO A 53 -4.25 -33.20 -14.24
C PRO A 53 -4.20 -33.67 -12.78
N ASP A 54 -3.02 -33.71 -12.16
CA ASP A 54 -2.81 -34.17 -10.80
C ASP A 54 -3.47 -33.23 -9.79
N VAL A 55 -4.17 -33.82 -8.83
CA VAL A 55 -4.82 -33.10 -7.72
C VAL A 55 -3.77 -32.42 -6.84
N ALA A 56 -2.59 -33.01 -6.68
CA ALA A 56 -1.46 -32.40 -5.96
C ALA A 56 -1.02 -31.04 -6.55
N ASP A 57 -1.29 -30.80 -7.83
CA ASP A 57 -1.01 -29.54 -8.50
C ASP A 57 -2.24 -28.59 -8.55
N THR A 58 -3.28 -28.82 -7.75
CA THR A 58 -4.47 -27.94 -7.72
C THR A 58 -4.14 -26.60 -7.09
N LEU A 59 -3.42 -26.57 -5.97
CA LEU A 59 -3.00 -25.32 -5.30
C LEU A 59 -1.55 -25.00 -5.64
N ILE A 60 -1.34 -23.87 -6.29
CA ILE A 60 -0.05 -23.38 -6.77
C ILE A 60 0.24 -22.02 -6.14
N VAL A 61 1.43 -21.86 -5.56
CA VAL A 61 1.92 -20.55 -5.10
C VAL A 61 2.93 -20.01 -6.13
N SER A 62 2.73 -18.81 -6.61
CA SER A 62 3.60 -18.18 -7.60
C SER A 62 3.71 -16.67 -7.37
N SER A 63 4.81 -16.06 -7.83
CA SER A 63 4.95 -14.61 -7.81
C SER A 63 4.32 -13.96 -9.04
N ILE A 64 3.90 -12.70 -8.89
CA ILE A 64 3.36 -11.90 -10.00
C ILE A 64 4.36 -11.77 -11.15
N GLN A 65 5.66 -11.68 -10.84
CA GLN A 65 6.72 -11.59 -11.85
C GLN A 65 6.79 -12.85 -12.73
N LYS A 66 6.70 -14.04 -12.12
CA LYS A 66 6.70 -15.31 -12.88
C LYS A 66 5.47 -15.44 -13.76
N LEU A 67 4.31 -15.03 -13.25
CA LEU A 67 3.06 -14.98 -14.02
C LEU A 67 3.14 -13.96 -15.16
N GLY A 68 3.75 -12.79 -14.92
CA GLY A 68 4.00 -11.78 -15.94
C GLY A 68 4.89 -12.30 -17.07
N ILE A 69 6.05 -12.86 -16.73
CA ILE A 69 6.96 -13.50 -17.73
C ILE A 69 6.22 -14.59 -18.50
N MET A 70 5.43 -15.41 -17.83
CA MET A 70 4.64 -16.45 -18.46
C MET A 70 3.60 -15.88 -19.43
N ALA A 71 3.00 -14.75 -19.11
CA ALA A 71 1.97 -14.08 -19.90
C ALA A 71 2.51 -13.27 -21.07
N GLU A 72 3.82 -13.02 -21.16
CA GLU A 72 4.45 -12.38 -22.29
C GLU A 72 4.31 -13.24 -23.56
N GLU A 73 4.19 -12.57 -24.70
CA GLU A 73 3.99 -13.21 -25.98
C GLU A 73 5.15 -14.17 -26.33
N GLY A 74 4.80 -15.41 -26.64
CA GLY A 74 5.77 -16.46 -27.03
C GLY A 74 6.33 -17.30 -25.88
N ASN A 75 6.12 -16.94 -24.64
CA ASN A 75 6.64 -17.69 -23.48
C ASN A 75 5.82 -18.94 -23.13
N ILE A 76 4.57 -19.02 -23.60
CA ILE A 76 3.76 -20.25 -23.51
C ILE A 76 3.47 -20.74 -24.93
N ARG A 77 3.68 -22.02 -25.16
CA ARG A 77 3.29 -22.61 -26.47
C ARG A 77 1.75 -22.54 -26.61
N PRO A 78 1.21 -22.16 -27.78
CA PRO A 78 -0.24 -22.02 -27.98
C PRO A 78 -1.05 -23.28 -27.61
N VAL A 79 -0.46 -24.47 -27.82
CA VAL A 79 -1.10 -25.74 -27.45
C VAL A 79 -1.23 -25.90 -25.93
N ASP A 80 -0.23 -25.43 -25.17
CA ASP A 80 -0.22 -25.48 -23.71
C ASP A 80 -1.20 -24.47 -23.13
N LEU A 81 -1.19 -23.24 -23.66
CA LEU A 81 -2.13 -22.19 -23.25
C LEU A 81 -3.60 -22.63 -23.49
N LYS A 82 -3.87 -23.26 -24.65
CA LYS A 82 -5.21 -23.80 -24.93
C LYS A 82 -5.65 -24.85 -23.90
N LYS A 83 -4.74 -25.75 -23.50
CA LYS A 83 -5.04 -26.76 -22.46
C LYS A 83 -5.29 -26.11 -21.08
N ILE A 84 -4.52 -25.10 -20.74
CA ILE A 84 -4.64 -24.36 -19.48
C ILE A 84 -5.99 -23.64 -19.45
N ASN A 85 -6.34 -22.91 -20.51
CA ASN A 85 -7.60 -22.14 -20.59
C ASN A 85 -8.87 -22.99 -20.70
N GLN A 86 -8.76 -24.32 -20.85
CA GLN A 86 -9.89 -25.23 -20.72
C GLN A 86 -10.23 -25.58 -19.27
N LYS A 87 -9.35 -25.23 -18.32
CA LYS A 87 -9.52 -25.48 -16.90
C LYS A 87 -10.25 -24.33 -16.21
N ARG A 88 -10.93 -24.64 -15.11
CA ARG A 88 -11.50 -23.63 -14.21
C ARG A 88 -10.39 -23.12 -13.30
N ILE A 89 -9.88 -21.93 -13.60
CA ILE A 89 -8.75 -21.34 -12.91
C ILE A 89 -9.23 -20.20 -12.01
N VAL A 90 -8.72 -20.19 -10.79
CA VAL A 90 -8.95 -19.10 -9.83
C VAL A 90 -7.59 -18.52 -9.41
N PHE A 91 -7.44 -17.23 -9.58
CA PHE A 91 -6.31 -16.47 -9.04
C PHE A 91 -6.72 -15.76 -7.75
N ILE A 92 -5.93 -15.96 -6.70
CA ILE A 92 -6.06 -15.25 -5.42
C ILE A 92 -4.83 -14.37 -5.30
N VAL A 93 -5.03 -13.06 -5.35
CA VAL A 93 -3.96 -12.06 -5.45
C VAL A 93 -3.84 -11.33 -4.14
N ASP A 94 -2.72 -11.51 -3.44
CA ASP A 94 -2.42 -10.79 -2.21
C ASP A 94 -1.77 -9.43 -2.51
N GLU A 95 -1.98 -8.46 -1.60
CA GLU A 95 -1.50 -7.07 -1.73
C GLU A 95 -1.81 -6.44 -3.09
N CYS A 96 -3.02 -6.67 -3.58
CA CYS A 96 -3.44 -6.36 -4.95
C CYS A 96 -3.46 -4.85 -5.30
N HIS A 97 -3.21 -3.96 -4.33
CA HIS A 97 -3.07 -2.52 -4.52
C HIS A 97 -1.70 -2.08 -5.06
N ARG A 98 -0.70 -2.98 -5.10
CA ARG A 98 0.65 -2.61 -5.50
C ARG A 98 0.76 -2.26 -6.98
N SER A 99 1.61 -1.28 -7.31
CA SER A 99 1.78 -0.73 -8.66
C SER A 99 2.24 -1.75 -9.71
N THR A 100 2.92 -2.82 -9.29
CA THR A 100 3.31 -3.95 -10.16
C THR A 100 2.12 -4.69 -10.76
N PHE A 101 0.91 -4.49 -10.20
CA PHE A 101 -0.29 -5.17 -10.68
C PHE A 101 -0.99 -4.48 -11.87
N GLY A 102 -0.62 -3.25 -12.29
CA GLY A 102 -1.30 -2.53 -13.36
C GLY A 102 -1.19 -3.22 -14.74
N GLU A 103 -0.11 -2.98 -15.45
CA GLU A 103 0.09 -3.51 -16.83
C GLU A 103 0.30 -5.02 -16.85
N THR A 104 1.15 -5.55 -15.96
CA THR A 104 1.42 -6.99 -15.86
C THR A 104 0.14 -7.79 -15.58
N PHE A 105 -0.74 -7.26 -14.71
CA PHE A 105 -1.97 -7.94 -14.38
C PHE A 105 -2.98 -7.93 -15.52
N GLN A 106 -3.04 -6.86 -16.31
CA GLN A 106 -3.86 -6.83 -17.52
C GLN A 106 -3.39 -7.87 -18.55
N GLN A 107 -2.08 -8.06 -18.71
CA GLN A 107 -1.54 -9.11 -19.56
C GLN A 107 -1.92 -10.51 -19.06
N ILE A 108 -1.85 -10.75 -17.75
CA ILE A 108 -2.28 -12.02 -17.14
C ILE A 108 -3.77 -12.26 -17.41
N LYS A 109 -4.62 -11.25 -17.22
CA LYS A 109 -6.05 -11.36 -17.52
C LYS A 109 -6.33 -11.66 -19.00
N ALA A 110 -5.61 -11.02 -19.90
CA ALA A 110 -5.72 -11.27 -21.34
C ALA A 110 -5.28 -12.69 -21.71
N THR A 111 -4.26 -13.22 -21.04
CA THR A 111 -3.77 -14.59 -21.24
C THR A 111 -4.73 -15.65 -20.70
N PHE A 112 -5.46 -15.34 -19.62
CA PHE A 112 -6.42 -16.25 -18.97
C PHE A 112 -7.84 -15.66 -18.92
N PRO A 113 -8.50 -15.48 -20.06
CA PRO A 113 -9.76 -14.72 -20.17
C PRO A 113 -10.95 -15.36 -19.45
N THR A 114 -10.89 -16.66 -19.17
CA THR A 114 -11.96 -17.42 -18.48
C THR A 114 -11.68 -17.63 -16.99
N ALA A 115 -10.52 -17.17 -16.49
CA ALA A 115 -10.16 -17.29 -15.09
C ALA A 115 -10.90 -16.28 -14.21
N MET A 116 -11.12 -16.65 -12.96
CA MET A 116 -11.62 -15.75 -11.92
C MET A 116 -10.45 -15.15 -11.14
N PHE A 117 -10.56 -13.87 -10.78
CA PHE A 117 -9.53 -13.14 -10.06
C PHE A 117 -10.12 -12.51 -8.80
N PHE A 118 -9.56 -12.85 -7.65
CA PHE A 118 -9.91 -12.26 -6.35
C PHE A 118 -8.70 -11.51 -5.80
N GLY A 119 -8.87 -10.22 -5.54
CA GLY A 119 -7.85 -9.36 -4.93
C GLY A 119 -8.08 -9.21 -3.43
N PHE A 120 -7.01 -9.34 -2.65
CA PHE A 120 -6.98 -9.05 -1.22
C PHE A 120 -6.01 -7.90 -0.95
N THR A 121 -6.41 -6.95 -0.12
CA THR A 121 -5.55 -5.83 0.26
C THR A 121 -6.00 -5.20 1.57
N GLY A 122 -5.04 -4.79 2.39
CA GLY A 122 -5.30 -3.96 3.57
C GLY A 122 -5.41 -2.47 3.25
N THR A 123 -5.00 -2.03 2.05
CA THR A 123 -4.94 -0.63 1.65
C THR A 123 -5.43 -0.44 0.21
N PRO A 124 -6.75 -0.56 -0.05
CA PRO A 124 -7.29 -0.43 -1.40
C PRO A 124 -6.98 0.94 -2.00
N ILE A 125 -6.71 0.99 -3.30
CA ILE A 125 -6.60 2.22 -4.07
C ILE A 125 -8.02 2.64 -4.47
N GLN A 126 -8.43 3.81 -3.98
CA GLN A 126 -9.68 4.47 -4.30
C GLN A 126 -9.37 5.74 -5.09
N ASP A 127 -10.39 6.40 -5.64
CA ASP A 127 -10.22 7.65 -6.40
C ASP A 127 -9.44 8.72 -5.63
N GLU A 128 -9.58 8.73 -4.31
CA GLU A 128 -8.98 9.71 -3.40
C GLU A 128 -7.47 9.54 -3.21
N ASN A 129 -6.96 8.32 -3.27
CA ASN A 129 -5.54 8.00 -3.06
C ASN A 129 -4.87 7.45 -4.33
N GLN A 130 -5.52 7.61 -5.47
CA GLN A 130 -5.05 7.13 -6.77
C GLN A 130 -3.75 7.84 -7.17
N ARG A 131 -2.71 7.06 -7.38
CA ARG A 131 -1.40 7.53 -7.91
C ARG A 131 -1.19 7.16 -9.37
N HIS A 132 -1.97 6.22 -9.88
CA HIS A 132 -1.98 5.73 -11.24
C HIS A 132 -3.41 5.79 -11.78
N GLN A 133 -3.59 5.66 -13.09
CA GLN A 133 -4.88 5.84 -13.75
C GLN A 133 -5.92 4.73 -13.50
N SER A 134 -5.75 3.90 -12.47
CA SER A 134 -6.68 2.82 -12.14
C SER A 134 -6.82 2.61 -10.64
N THR A 135 -8.03 2.36 -10.20
CA THR A 135 -8.37 1.98 -8.82
C THR A 135 -8.31 0.45 -8.65
N THR A 136 -8.38 -0.02 -7.40
CA THR A 136 -8.49 -1.46 -7.12
C THR A 136 -9.79 -2.02 -7.72
N THR A 137 -10.86 -1.23 -7.71
CA THR A 137 -12.16 -1.61 -8.27
C THR A 137 -12.12 -1.72 -9.80
N ASP A 138 -11.37 -0.85 -10.50
CA ASP A 138 -11.19 -0.95 -11.95
C ASP A 138 -10.50 -2.25 -12.36
N ILE A 139 -9.62 -2.75 -11.51
CA ILE A 139 -8.83 -3.94 -11.79
C ILE A 139 -9.56 -5.22 -11.39
N PHE A 140 -10.17 -5.27 -10.20
CA PHE A 140 -10.74 -6.49 -9.62
C PHE A 140 -12.27 -6.53 -9.61
N GLY A 141 -12.95 -5.41 -9.92
CA GLY A 141 -14.40 -5.28 -9.79
C GLY A 141 -14.82 -4.82 -8.40
N ASP A 142 -16.12 -4.93 -8.11
CA ASP A 142 -16.70 -4.45 -6.86
C ASP A 142 -16.14 -5.14 -5.63
N GLU A 143 -16.07 -4.37 -4.53
CA GLU A 143 -15.65 -4.89 -3.23
C GLU A 143 -16.67 -5.90 -2.71
N LEU A 144 -16.23 -7.15 -2.51
CA LEU A 144 -17.09 -8.25 -2.05
C LEU A 144 -17.22 -8.30 -0.54
N HIS A 145 -16.19 -7.90 0.19
CA HIS A 145 -16.14 -7.94 1.64
C HIS A 145 -15.14 -6.92 2.19
N ARG A 146 -15.49 -6.29 3.31
CA ARG A 146 -14.62 -5.38 4.05
C ARG A 146 -14.62 -5.77 5.52
N TYR A 147 -13.41 -5.84 6.09
CA TYR A 147 -13.17 -5.93 7.52
C TYR A 147 -12.16 -4.85 7.90
N SER A 148 -12.65 -3.76 8.44
CA SER A 148 -11.82 -2.58 8.73
C SER A 148 -11.06 -2.71 10.06
N ILE A 149 -10.06 -1.85 10.28
CA ILE A 149 -9.38 -1.72 11.59
C ILE A 149 -10.40 -1.42 12.69
N ALA A 150 -11.42 -0.59 12.41
CA ALA A 150 -12.49 -0.28 13.36
C ALA A 150 -13.29 -1.54 13.73
N ASP A 151 -13.58 -2.40 12.76
CA ASP A 151 -14.24 -3.69 13.02
C ASP A 151 -13.35 -4.59 13.87
N GLY A 152 -12.06 -4.68 13.52
CA GLY A 152 -11.08 -5.45 14.30
C GLY A 152 -10.92 -5.00 15.74
N ILE A 153 -10.94 -3.69 16.00
CA ILE A 153 -10.90 -3.12 17.36
C ILE A 153 -12.20 -3.46 18.10
N ARG A 154 -13.35 -3.28 17.47
CA ARG A 154 -14.67 -3.60 18.07
C ARG A 154 -14.76 -5.08 18.46
N ASP A 155 -14.25 -5.96 17.61
CA ASP A 155 -14.30 -7.42 17.81
C ASP A 155 -13.17 -7.94 18.72
N GLY A 156 -12.27 -7.05 19.19
CA GLY A 156 -11.14 -7.40 20.06
C GLY A 156 -9.98 -8.13 19.35
N ASN A 157 -9.98 -8.19 18.03
CA ASN A 157 -8.91 -8.80 17.22
C ASN A 157 -7.73 -7.87 16.98
N VAL A 158 -7.95 -6.56 17.09
CA VAL A 158 -6.93 -5.51 16.94
C VAL A 158 -6.95 -4.63 18.19
N LEU A 159 -5.77 -4.33 18.71
CA LEU A 159 -5.64 -3.38 19.82
C LEU A 159 -5.97 -1.96 19.35
N GLY A 160 -6.66 -1.22 20.19
CA GLY A 160 -6.84 0.22 19.98
C GLY A 160 -5.49 0.95 19.98
N PHE A 161 -5.44 2.11 19.35
CA PHE A 161 -4.26 2.95 19.30
C PHE A 161 -4.64 4.39 19.65
N ASP A 162 -3.69 5.11 20.20
CA ASP A 162 -3.82 6.51 20.57
C ASP A 162 -2.84 7.35 19.74
N PRO A 163 -3.33 8.14 18.77
CA PRO A 163 -2.45 8.91 17.90
C PRO A 163 -1.84 10.08 18.67
N TYR A 164 -0.52 10.04 18.87
CA TYR A 164 0.25 11.13 19.46
C TYR A 164 0.89 11.95 18.36
N LYS A 165 0.58 13.25 18.30
CA LYS A 165 1.11 14.19 17.33
C LYS A 165 2.00 15.22 18.01
N VAL A 166 3.22 15.37 17.49
CA VAL A 166 4.19 16.34 17.98
C VAL A 166 4.43 17.41 16.93
N MET A 167 4.43 18.66 17.36
CA MET A 167 4.81 19.79 16.51
C MET A 167 6.31 20.05 16.65
N THR A 168 7.05 19.88 15.57
CA THR A 168 8.49 20.10 15.50
C THR A 168 8.87 21.55 15.17
N TYR A 169 7.87 22.41 14.93
CA TYR A 169 8.04 23.83 14.63
C TYR A 169 7.14 24.67 15.53
N LYS A 170 7.57 25.92 15.80
CA LYS A 170 6.69 26.89 16.45
C LYS A 170 5.62 27.35 15.47
N ASP A 171 4.36 27.14 15.82
CA ASP A 171 3.19 27.37 14.98
C ASP A 171 3.20 28.76 14.33
N LYS A 172 3.47 29.81 15.12
CA LYS A 172 3.48 31.19 14.63
C LYS A 172 4.57 31.45 13.58
N GLU A 173 5.78 30.95 13.81
CA GLU A 173 6.92 31.12 12.92
C GLU A 173 6.71 30.37 11.60
N LEU A 174 6.16 29.16 11.70
CA LEU A 174 5.85 28.33 10.53
C LEU A 174 4.76 28.98 9.66
N ARG A 175 3.64 29.43 10.27
CA ARG A 175 2.55 30.10 9.55
C ARG A 175 3.04 31.35 8.85
N GLN A 176 3.82 32.16 9.53
CA GLN A 176 4.36 33.40 8.95
C GLN A 176 5.27 33.12 7.75
N LYS A 177 6.15 32.12 7.87
CA LYS A 177 7.03 31.70 6.78
C LYS A 177 6.21 31.22 5.56
N VAL A 178 5.28 30.30 5.79
CA VAL A 178 4.40 29.77 4.73
C VAL A 178 3.58 30.87 4.08
N ALA A 179 3.05 31.81 4.87
CA ALA A 179 2.27 32.91 4.34
C ALA A 179 3.12 33.89 3.51
N LEU A 180 4.36 34.17 3.90
CA LEU A 180 5.31 34.97 3.12
C LEU A 180 5.66 34.29 1.79
N ASP A 181 6.01 32.99 1.83
CA ASP A 181 6.31 32.21 0.63
C ASP A 181 5.10 32.15 -0.32
N TYR A 182 3.89 32.06 0.23
CA TYR A 182 2.66 31.97 -0.58
C TYR A 182 2.34 33.26 -1.34
N VAL A 183 2.67 34.42 -0.76
CA VAL A 183 2.44 35.74 -1.40
C VAL A 183 3.66 36.27 -2.14
N ASP A 184 4.72 35.45 -2.23
CA ASP A 184 6.01 35.85 -2.84
C ASP A 184 6.51 37.18 -2.26
N ALA A 185 6.75 37.20 -0.95
CA ALA A 185 7.26 38.36 -0.22
C ALA A 185 8.41 37.97 0.72
N SER A 186 9.39 38.85 0.81
CA SER A 186 10.59 38.63 1.64
C SER A 186 10.41 39.04 3.10
N SER A 187 9.43 39.89 3.39
CA SER A 187 9.15 40.37 4.74
C SER A 187 7.69 40.77 4.94
N VAL A 188 7.26 40.83 6.19
CA VAL A 188 5.93 41.31 6.57
C VAL A 188 5.72 42.77 6.18
N GLU A 189 6.77 43.58 6.23
CA GLU A 189 6.72 45.00 5.85
C GLU A 189 6.40 45.14 4.36
N GLU A 190 6.97 44.31 3.51
CA GLU A 190 6.63 44.25 2.08
C GLU A 190 5.15 43.91 1.86
N VAL A 191 4.64 42.94 2.58
CA VAL A 191 3.23 42.53 2.51
C VAL A 191 2.29 43.66 2.93
N MET A 192 2.62 44.43 4.01
CA MET A 192 1.80 45.51 4.51
C MET A 192 1.72 46.74 3.56
N ASN A 193 2.64 46.82 2.61
CA ASN A 193 2.61 47.88 1.58
C ASN A 193 1.74 47.53 0.36
N ASP A 194 1.21 46.31 0.28
CA ASP A 194 0.35 45.84 -0.79
C ASP A 194 -0.96 45.25 -0.21
N PRO A 195 -2.10 45.95 -0.33
CA PRO A 195 -3.38 45.51 0.24
C PRO A 195 -3.88 44.17 -0.27
N GLU A 196 -3.50 43.75 -1.48
CA GLU A 196 -3.87 42.45 -2.03
C GLU A 196 -3.05 41.33 -1.43
N LYS A 197 -1.73 41.53 -1.33
CA LYS A 197 -0.81 40.60 -0.62
C LYS A 197 -1.20 40.49 0.86
N GLU A 198 -1.52 41.58 1.53
CA GLU A 198 -1.94 41.60 2.94
C GLU A 198 -3.19 40.71 3.17
N ARG A 199 -4.21 40.87 2.30
CA ARG A 199 -5.45 40.09 2.39
C ARG A 199 -5.17 38.58 2.26
N VAL A 200 -4.35 38.17 1.28
CA VAL A 200 -4.00 36.77 1.05
C VAL A 200 -3.12 36.23 2.18
N PHE A 201 -2.15 36.99 2.63
CA PHE A 201 -1.28 36.65 3.75
C PHE A 201 -2.10 36.36 5.02
N ASN A 202 -3.02 37.27 5.38
CA ASN A 202 -3.88 37.07 6.55
C ASN A 202 -4.81 35.86 6.40
N LYS A 203 -5.27 35.56 5.19
CA LYS A 203 -6.05 34.35 4.91
C LYS A 203 -5.23 33.09 5.16
N VAL A 204 -3.98 33.05 4.70
CA VAL A 204 -3.08 31.90 4.93
C VAL A 204 -2.76 31.74 6.42
N LEU A 205 -2.48 32.83 7.14
CA LEU A 205 -2.25 32.77 8.58
C LEU A 205 -3.42 32.17 9.37
N ALA A 206 -4.65 32.38 8.90
CA ALA A 206 -5.86 31.89 9.54
C ALA A 206 -6.23 30.44 9.17
N MET A 207 -5.51 29.81 8.23
CA MET A 207 -5.79 28.44 7.81
C MET A 207 -5.58 27.44 8.97
N PRO A 208 -6.34 26.32 9.01
CA PRO A 208 -6.03 25.23 9.94
C PRO A 208 -4.64 24.64 9.67
N MET A 209 -4.02 23.99 10.67
CA MET A 209 -2.71 23.35 10.46
C MET A 209 -2.81 22.22 9.44
N ALA A 210 -3.70 21.28 9.67
CA ALA A 210 -3.99 20.18 8.74
C ALA A 210 -5.19 20.52 7.86
N GLY A 211 -5.11 20.19 6.57
CA GLY A 211 -6.26 20.23 5.68
C GLY A 211 -7.36 19.27 6.12
N HIS A 212 -8.57 19.51 5.70
CA HIS A 212 -9.71 18.66 6.00
C HIS A 212 -10.69 18.58 4.84
N ARG A 213 -11.50 17.54 4.83
CA ARG A 213 -12.56 17.36 3.84
C ARG A 213 -13.83 18.07 4.32
N LYS A 214 -14.45 18.85 3.45
CA LYS A 214 -15.74 19.50 3.70
C LYS A 214 -16.89 18.51 3.54
N ASP A 215 -18.08 18.92 4.00
CA ASP A 215 -19.31 18.12 3.88
C ASP A 215 -19.71 17.84 2.42
N ASP A 216 -19.28 18.70 1.48
CA ASP A 216 -19.50 18.53 0.03
C ASP A 216 -18.46 17.59 -0.64
N GLY A 217 -17.54 17.00 0.15
CA GLY A 217 -16.47 16.13 -0.33
C GLY A 217 -15.23 16.85 -0.86
N SER A 218 -15.24 18.18 -0.99
CA SER A 218 -14.07 18.96 -1.43
C SER A 218 -12.99 19.03 -0.36
N TRP A 219 -11.73 19.15 -0.78
CA TRP A 219 -10.60 19.32 0.12
C TRP A 219 -10.37 20.80 0.44
N GLU A 220 -10.32 21.15 1.72
CA GLU A 220 -9.86 22.45 2.19
C GLU A 220 -8.43 22.31 2.72
N PRO A 221 -7.45 22.96 2.06
CA PRO A 221 -6.04 22.80 2.44
C PRO A 221 -5.74 23.49 3.77
N GLY A 222 -4.79 22.92 4.50
CA GLY A 222 -4.17 23.51 5.68
C GLY A 222 -2.76 24.03 5.40
N ILE A 223 -2.11 24.57 6.44
CA ILE A 223 -0.71 25.03 6.39
C ILE A 223 0.23 23.91 5.93
N GLU A 224 0.00 22.66 6.39
CA GLU A 224 0.85 21.51 6.04
C GLU A 224 0.79 21.18 4.54
N ASP A 225 -0.33 21.44 3.87
CA ASP A 225 -0.46 21.22 2.42
C ASP A 225 0.36 22.22 1.59
N LEU A 226 0.66 23.38 2.16
CA LEU A 226 1.47 24.43 1.54
C LEU A 226 2.97 24.29 1.83
N LEU A 227 3.35 23.40 2.76
CA LEU A 227 4.76 23.18 3.11
C LEU A 227 5.47 22.36 2.03
N PRO A 228 6.65 22.81 1.56
CA PRO A 228 7.48 21.98 0.72
C PRO A 228 7.93 20.73 1.50
N LYS A 229 7.88 19.55 0.88
CA LYS A 229 8.33 18.28 1.49
C LYS A 229 9.76 18.34 2.01
N THR A 230 10.60 19.21 1.45
CA THR A 230 11.96 19.45 1.88
C THR A 230 12.07 20.03 3.29
N GLN A 231 11.00 20.65 3.80
CA GLN A 231 10.97 21.21 5.16
C GLN A 231 11.17 20.11 6.23
N TYR A 232 10.70 18.89 5.96
CA TYR A 232 10.86 17.74 6.85
C TYR A 232 12.23 17.02 6.69
N LEU A 233 13.11 17.54 5.83
CA LEU A 233 14.46 17.02 5.60
C LEU A 233 15.54 17.88 6.27
N THR A 234 15.16 18.95 6.98
CA THR A 234 16.08 19.86 7.65
C THR A 234 16.65 19.20 8.93
N GLU A 235 17.89 19.56 9.29
CA GLU A 235 18.52 19.09 10.53
C GLU A 235 17.75 19.53 11.78
N GLU A 236 17.18 20.73 11.76
CA GLU A 236 16.34 21.25 12.85
C GLU A 236 15.11 20.35 13.11
N HIS A 237 14.42 19.94 12.03
CA HIS A 237 13.31 19.01 12.16
C HIS A 237 13.76 17.65 12.69
N MET A 238 14.83 17.08 12.15
CA MET A 238 15.34 15.79 12.59
C MET A 238 15.77 15.81 14.06
N ASN A 239 16.47 16.85 14.49
CA ASN A 239 16.87 17.01 15.89
C ASN A 239 15.65 17.13 16.81
N ALA A 240 14.65 17.93 16.44
CA ALA A 240 13.42 18.04 17.23
C ALA A 240 12.67 16.71 17.38
N VAL A 241 12.67 15.86 16.32
CA VAL A 241 12.10 14.51 16.39
C VAL A 241 12.91 13.61 17.32
N VAL A 242 14.24 13.66 17.23
CA VAL A 242 15.11 12.85 18.10
C VAL A 242 14.94 13.25 19.55
N ASP A 243 14.94 14.56 19.85
CA ASP A 243 14.77 15.09 21.21
C ASP A 243 13.43 14.62 21.82
N ASP A 244 12.33 14.74 21.09
CA ASP A 244 11.02 14.28 21.54
C ASP A 244 10.98 12.76 21.83
N ILE A 245 11.58 11.95 20.94
CA ILE A 245 11.67 10.50 21.13
C ILE A 245 12.51 10.17 22.36
N VAL A 246 13.67 10.80 22.52
CA VAL A 246 14.59 10.52 23.65
C VAL A 246 13.96 10.95 24.98
N ASP A 247 13.41 12.16 25.03
CA ASP A 247 12.76 12.69 26.26
C ASP A 247 11.52 11.87 26.64
N GLY A 248 10.74 11.44 25.65
CA GLY A 248 9.53 10.65 25.87
C GLY A 248 9.76 9.15 26.10
N TRP A 249 10.97 8.63 25.79
CA TRP A 249 11.20 7.19 25.67
C TRP A 249 10.85 6.35 26.90
N LEU A 250 11.20 6.79 28.09
CA LEU A 250 10.92 6.04 29.32
C LEU A 250 9.43 5.86 29.57
N VAL A 251 8.66 6.89 29.26
CA VAL A 251 7.19 6.86 29.42
C VAL A 251 6.54 5.99 28.33
N LEU A 252 6.90 6.23 27.08
CA LEU A 252 6.32 5.53 25.91
C LEU A 252 6.70 4.05 25.89
N SER A 253 7.93 3.71 26.25
CA SER A 253 8.41 2.32 26.34
C SER A 253 7.98 1.60 27.62
N LYS A 254 7.25 2.26 28.53
CA LYS A 254 6.93 1.73 29.87
C LYS A 254 8.16 1.20 30.60
N ASN A 255 9.18 2.05 30.75
CA ASN A 255 10.46 1.67 31.34
C ASN A 255 11.15 0.52 30.59
N HIS A 256 11.32 0.66 29.28
CA HIS A 256 11.98 -0.31 28.38
C HIS A 256 11.28 -1.69 28.28
N LYS A 257 10.01 -1.79 28.63
CA LYS A 257 9.24 -3.03 28.46
C LYS A 257 8.79 -3.26 27.03
N PHE A 258 8.64 -2.19 26.26
CA PHE A 258 8.18 -2.22 24.88
C PHE A 258 9.22 -1.60 23.94
N HIS A 259 9.31 -2.16 22.75
CA HIS A 259 10.09 -1.62 21.64
C HIS A 259 9.26 -0.66 20.80
N ALA A 260 9.92 0.14 19.97
CA ALA A 260 9.28 1.00 18.98
C ALA A 260 9.80 0.67 17.58
N ILE A 261 8.99 0.96 16.58
CA ILE A 261 9.40 0.96 15.17
C ILE A 261 9.44 2.42 14.73
N PHE A 262 10.64 2.90 14.34
CA PHE A 262 10.82 4.22 13.79
C PHE A 262 10.83 4.14 12.27
N THR A 263 9.89 4.81 11.62
CA THR A 263 9.75 4.82 10.16
C THR A 263 10.06 6.21 9.60
N VAL A 264 10.77 6.25 8.50
CA VAL A 264 11.16 7.47 7.80
C VAL A 264 10.89 7.32 6.30
N PRO A 265 10.75 8.44 5.55
CA PRO A 265 10.39 8.41 4.13
C PRO A 265 11.41 7.75 3.21
N SER A 266 12.70 7.67 3.61
CA SER A 266 13.75 7.14 2.75
C SER A 266 14.93 6.55 3.53
N ILE A 267 15.68 5.65 2.89
CA ILE A 267 16.92 5.06 3.44
C ILE A 267 17.97 6.14 3.77
N PRO A 268 18.26 7.14 2.89
CA PRO A 268 19.19 8.21 3.24
C PRO A 268 18.78 9.00 4.49
N GLN A 269 17.47 9.17 4.73
CA GLN A 269 17.00 9.84 5.93
C GLN A 269 17.15 8.95 7.18
N ALA A 270 16.89 7.64 7.05
CA ALA A 270 17.13 6.70 8.13
C ALA A 270 18.60 6.65 8.60
N ILE A 271 19.54 6.86 7.67
CA ILE A 271 20.98 6.90 7.98
C ILE A 271 21.36 8.20 8.72
N LYS A 272 20.65 9.29 8.47
CA LYS A 272 20.91 10.59 9.13
C LYS A 272 20.38 10.64 10.56
N TYR A 273 19.30 9.93 10.89
CA TYR A 273 18.81 9.76 12.25
C TYR A 273 19.70 8.84 13.08
#